data_4bad69eadd60c51ab6f9878593c9f339
#
_entry.id   4bad69eadd60c51ab6f9878593c9f339
#
_cell.length_a   1.000
_cell.length_b   1.000
_cell.length_c   1.000
_cell.angle_alpha   90.00
_cell.angle_beta   90.00
_cell.angle_gamma   90.00
#
_symmetry.space_group_name_H-M   'P 1'
#
loop_
_entity.id
_entity.type
_entity.pdbx_description
1 polymer ?
#
loop_
_entity_poly.entity_id
_entity_poly.type
_entity_poly.pdbx_seq_one_letter_code
_entity_poly.pdbx_strand_id
1 'polypeptide(L)'
;MVMKTLILKKTFAIFEALTQARDPLSLKEICAQTGITPPAASRLLADLVEAGYVHKVSYRTFEPGLGMIELGQSSLRHNFFPQNAILRLHSELQRMGCGGALAGMFNDRLVYLYHSFFENGHRISSLPLPEQALSHSNIALVILSVRYGAERAREMLLADVEARFTGTARERRRNSVLRRIEEFQRDRHAVWHDDSGHWNLCFPLMDGVQVYGLSFLGEGDRIAPELFLQCSALAADMRGILAKQP
;
A
#
# COMPACT_ATOMS: atom_id res chain seq x y z
N MET A 1 12.16 3.23 14.80
CA MET A 1 13.28 2.33 15.23
C MET A 1 14.59 2.86 14.66
N VAL A 2 15.58 3.22 15.50
CA VAL A 2 16.87 3.74 15.02
C VAL A 2 17.81 2.57 14.75
N MET A 3 18.11 2.28 13.48
CA MET A 3 19.13 1.29 13.11
C MET A 3 20.51 1.73 13.63
N LYS A 4 21.14 0.92 14.48
CA LYS A 4 22.45 1.23 15.09
C LYS A 4 23.64 0.98 14.15
N THR A 5 23.52 0.02 13.23
CA THR A 5 24.61 -0.38 12.34
C THR A 5 24.61 0.43 11.05
N LEU A 6 25.68 1.20 10.82
CA LEU A 6 25.82 2.10 9.66
C LEU A 6 25.72 1.37 8.31
N ILE A 7 26.23 0.14 8.23
CA ILE A 7 26.16 -0.68 7.01
C ILE A 7 24.72 -0.99 6.65
N LEU A 8 23.91 -1.46 7.60
CA LEU A 8 22.48 -1.74 7.37
C LEU A 8 21.72 -0.51 6.90
N LYS A 9 21.96 0.65 7.52
CA LYS A 9 21.34 1.92 7.08
C LYS A 9 21.63 2.22 5.62
N LYS A 10 22.90 2.09 5.22
CA LYS A 10 23.34 2.32 3.85
C LYS A 10 22.75 1.32 2.87
N THR A 11 22.72 0.03 3.25
CA THR A 11 22.12 -1.03 2.42
C THR A 11 20.64 -0.77 2.16
N PHE A 12 19.86 -0.47 3.21
CA PHE A 12 18.44 -0.15 3.04
C PHE A 12 18.21 1.15 2.26
N ALA A 13 19.06 2.17 2.44
CA ALA A 13 18.96 3.39 1.63
C ALA A 13 19.20 3.11 0.13
N ILE A 14 20.14 2.22 -0.22
CA ILE A 14 20.33 1.77 -1.61
C ILE A 14 19.09 1.04 -2.12
N PHE A 15 18.51 0.12 -1.34
CA PHE A 15 17.29 -0.58 -1.72
C PHE A 15 16.12 0.37 -1.95
N GLU A 16 15.92 1.34 -1.06
CA GLU A 16 14.88 2.36 -1.20
C GLU A 16 15.09 3.20 -2.47
N ALA A 17 16.32 3.65 -2.74
CA ALA A 17 16.63 4.42 -3.95
C ALA A 17 16.30 3.62 -5.22
N LEU A 18 16.74 2.36 -5.30
CA LEU A 18 16.53 1.50 -6.46
C LEU A 18 15.04 1.15 -6.66
N THR A 19 14.31 0.85 -5.59
CA THR A 19 12.89 0.46 -5.68
C THR A 19 11.95 1.63 -5.95
N GLN A 20 12.38 2.87 -5.68
CA GLN A 20 11.61 4.08 -5.95
C GLN A 20 11.86 4.65 -7.35
N ALA A 21 12.96 4.26 -7.98
CA ALA A 21 13.31 4.71 -9.32
C ALA A 21 12.42 4.03 -10.37
N ARG A 22 12.06 4.78 -11.42
CA ARG A 22 11.37 4.22 -12.60
C ARG A 22 12.33 3.52 -13.56
N ASP A 23 13.56 4.02 -13.63
CA ASP A 23 14.62 3.56 -14.51
C ASP A 23 15.83 3.11 -13.70
N PRO A 24 16.69 2.22 -14.24
CA PRO A 24 17.91 1.77 -13.57
C PRO A 24 18.82 2.95 -13.22
N LEU A 25 19.29 3.01 -11.96
CA LEU A 25 20.12 4.11 -11.45
C LEU A 25 21.61 3.86 -11.65
N SER A 26 22.34 4.91 -11.99
CA SER A 26 23.81 4.91 -11.96
C SER A 26 24.35 5.02 -10.53
N LEU A 27 25.61 4.62 -10.33
CA LEU A 27 26.31 4.81 -9.04
C LEU A 27 26.25 6.29 -8.58
N LYS A 28 26.39 7.23 -9.51
CA LYS A 28 26.33 8.67 -9.22
C LYS A 28 24.98 9.09 -8.67
N GLU A 29 23.88 8.64 -9.29
CA GLU A 29 22.50 8.93 -8.86
C GLU A 29 22.19 8.28 -7.51
N ILE A 30 22.61 7.03 -7.30
CA ILE A 30 22.46 6.37 -6.00
C ILE A 30 23.20 7.14 -4.90
N CYS A 31 24.44 7.58 -5.14
CA CYS A 31 25.19 8.40 -4.19
C CYS A 31 24.50 9.73 -3.91
N ALA A 32 23.97 10.40 -4.93
CA ALA A 32 23.27 11.68 -4.79
C ALA A 32 21.99 11.54 -3.95
N GLN A 33 21.21 10.47 -4.15
CA GLN A 33 19.96 10.23 -3.41
C GLN A 33 20.19 9.75 -1.98
N THR A 34 21.24 8.95 -1.75
CA THR A 34 21.45 8.29 -0.45
C THR A 34 22.46 9.01 0.45
N GLY A 35 23.25 9.94 -0.09
CA GLY A 35 24.37 10.58 0.62
C GLY A 35 25.54 9.63 0.91
N ILE A 36 25.58 8.44 0.31
CA ILE A 36 26.66 7.47 0.49
C ILE A 36 27.83 7.82 -0.43
N THR A 37 29.04 7.77 0.10
CA THR A 37 30.26 8.05 -0.71
C THR A 37 30.45 6.99 -1.81
N PRO A 38 30.94 7.35 -3.01
CA PRO A 38 31.09 6.41 -4.13
C PRO A 38 31.86 5.13 -3.81
N PRO A 39 32.98 5.16 -3.07
CA PRO A 39 33.70 3.92 -2.72
C PRO A 39 32.85 2.97 -1.84
N ALA A 40 32.07 3.54 -0.89
CA ALA A 40 31.22 2.74 -0.02
C ALA A 40 30.00 2.18 -0.76
N ALA A 41 29.37 3.00 -1.61
CA ALA A 41 28.24 2.56 -2.44
C ALA A 41 28.66 1.48 -3.44
N SER A 42 29.82 1.65 -4.10
CA SER A 42 30.35 0.67 -5.05
C SER A 42 30.60 -0.70 -4.41
N ARG A 43 31.17 -0.73 -3.20
CA ARG A 43 31.39 -1.98 -2.45
C ARG A 43 30.08 -2.65 -2.08
N LEU A 44 29.12 -1.90 -1.50
CA LEU A 44 27.81 -2.43 -1.12
C LEU A 44 27.05 -2.95 -2.35
N LEU A 45 27.08 -2.23 -3.47
CA LEU A 45 26.44 -2.67 -4.71
C LEU A 45 27.08 -3.95 -5.25
N ALA A 46 28.40 -4.11 -5.16
CA ALA A 46 29.06 -5.35 -5.58
C ALA A 46 28.60 -6.54 -4.74
N ASP A 47 28.58 -6.40 -3.41
CA ASP A 47 28.08 -7.43 -2.48
C ASP A 47 26.60 -7.78 -2.74
N LEU A 48 25.77 -6.75 -3.01
CA LEU A 48 24.34 -6.93 -3.28
C LEU A 48 24.07 -7.57 -4.64
N VAL A 49 24.92 -7.30 -5.64
CA VAL A 49 24.84 -7.96 -6.95
C VAL A 49 25.26 -9.43 -6.82
N GLU A 50 26.33 -9.72 -6.10
CA GLU A 50 26.76 -11.09 -5.83
C GLU A 50 25.68 -11.89 -5.09
N ALA A 51 25.01 -11.26 -4.11
CA ALA A 51 23.91 -11.87 -3.36
C ALA A 51 22.59 -11.94 -4.15
N GLY A 52 22.47 -11.36 -5.35
CA GLY A 52 21.29 -11.40 -6.20
C GLY A 52 20.16 -10.43 -5.80
N TYR A 53 20.38 -9.53 -4.83
CA TYR A 53 19.40 -8.51 -4.42
C TYR A 53 19.42 -7.27 -5.30
N VAL A 54 20.49 -7.04 -6.02
CA VAL A 54 20.64 -5.98 -7.01
C VAL A 54 21.05 -6.61 -8.33
N HIS A 55 20.46 -6.16 -9.42
CA HIS A 55 20.83 -6.54 -10.77
C HIS A 55 21.61 -5.41 -11.44
N LYS A 56 22.73 -5.74 -12.06
CA LYS A 56 23.54 -4.80 -12.84
C LYS A 56 23.13 -4.90 -14.30
N VAL A 57 22.28 -3.97 -14.73
CA VAL A 57 21.70 -3.94 -16.09
C VAL A 57 22.73 -3.62 -17.16
N SER A 58 23.67 -2.74 -16.83
CA SER A 58 24.76 -2.32 -17.72
C SER A 58 26.04 -2.11 -16.94
N TYR A 59 27.09 -1.70 -17.63
CA TYR A 59 28.36 -1.36 -16.99
C TYR A 59 28.22 -0.31 -15.87
N ARG A 60 27.20 0.55 -15.95
CA ARG A 60 27.05 1.71 -15.05
C ARG A 60 25.74 1.79 -14.29
N THR A 61 24.75 0.93 -14.55
CA THR A 61 23.40 1.06 -13.99
C THR A 61 22.96 -0.19 -13.25
N PHE A 62 22.15 0.04 -12.21
CA PHE A 62 21.67 -0.95 -11.26
C PHE A 62 20.15 -0.84 -11.09
N GLU A 63 19.50 -1.97 -10.86
CA GLU A 63 18.07 -2.08 -10.56
C GLU A 63 17.82 -3.14 -9.47
N PRO A 64 16.60 -3.23 -8.89
CA PRO A 64 16.27 -4.31 -7.95
C PRO A 64 16.45 -5.69 -8.57
N GLY A 65 17.11 -6.60 -7.85
CA GLY A 65 17.30 -7.99 -8.27
C GLY A 65 16.17 -8.92 -7.83
N LEU A 66 16.13 -10.13 -8.41
CA LEU A 66 15.11 -11.16 -8.10
C LEU A 66 15.11 -11.58 -6.62
N GLY A 67 16.23 -11.46 -5.91
CA GLY A 67 16.32 -11.74 -4.48
C GLY A 67 15.36 -10.91 -3.63
N MET A 68 15.04 -9.67 -4.04
CA MET A 68 14.03 -8.87 -3.36
C MET A 68 12.61 -9.42 -3.54
N ILE A 69 12.28 -9.90 -4.74
CA ILE A 69 10.98 -10.50 -5.04
C ILE A 69 10.81 -11.80 -4.26
N GLU A 70 11.87 -12.62 -4.21
CA GLU A 70 11.87 -13.87 -3.45
C GLU A 70 11.62 -13.65 -1.96
N LEU A 71 12.30 -12.66 -1.34
CA LEU A 71 12.05 -12.29 0.06
C LEU A 71 10.61 -11.87 0.29
N GLY A 72 10.05 -11.04 -0.58
CA GLY A 72 8.66 -10.61 -0.50
C GLY A 72 7.68 -11.78 -0.60
N GLN A 73 7.87 -12.66 -1.56
CA GLN A 73 7.03 -13.86 -1.75
C GLN A 73 7.13 -14.83 -0.57
N SER A 74 8.34 -15.06 -0.06
CA SER A 74 8.55 -15.91 1.12
C SER A 74 7.91 -15.31 2.37
N SER A 75 7.99 -14.00 2.55
CA SER A 75 7.32 -13.30 3.66
C SER A 75 5.81 -13.45 3.59
N LEU A 76 5.21 -13.31 2.40
CA LEU A 76 3.76 -13.49 2.20
C LEU A 76 3.30 -14.91 2.53
N ARG A 77 4.14 -15.93 2.29
CA ARG A 77 3.80 -17.33 2.61
C ARG A 77 3.76 -17.61 4.12
N HIS A 78 4.53 -16.89 4.91
CA HIS A 78 4.76 -17.25 6.31
C HIS A 78 4.12 -16.32 7.35
N ASN A 79 3.93 -15.02 7.07
CA ASN A 79 3.81 -14.06 8.15
C ASN A 79 2.67 -13.02 8.06
N PHE A 80 1.97 -12.85 6.94
CA PHE A 80 1.10 -11.68 6.85
C PHE A 80 -0.39 -11.97 6.73
N PHE A 81 -0.73 -13.00 5.98
CA PHE A 81 -2.13 -13.38 5.82
C PHE A 81 -2.18 -14.86 5.45
N PRO A 82 -2.98 -15.68 6.12
CA PRO A 82 -3.13 -17.08 5.71
C PRO A 82 -3.51 -17.17 4.24
N GLN A 83 -2.84 -18.03 3.48
CA GLN A 83 -3.16 -18.19 2.04
C GLN A 83 -4.65 -18.50 1.80
N ASN A 84 -5.26 -19.27 2.71
CA ASN A 84 -6.69 -19.56 2.67
C ASN A 84 -7.56 -18.30 2.85
N ALA A 85 -7.12 -17.29 3.60
CA ALA A 85 -7.83 -16.03 3.74
C ALA A 85 -7.81 -15.21 2.46
N ILE A 86 -6.67 -15.16 1.75
CA ILE A 86 -6.57 -14.49 0.44
C ILE A 86 -7.42 -15.20 -0.61
N LEU A 87 -7.38 -16.54 -0.65
CA LEU A 87 -8.21 -17.32 -1.56
C LEU A 87 -9.70 -17.13 -1.27
N ARG A 88 -10.09 -17.10 0.01
CA ARG A 88 -11.46 -16.81 0.42
C ARG A 88 -11.87 -15.40 0.05
N LEU A 89 -11.04 -14.40 0.30
CA LEU A 89 -11.29 -13.02 -0.12
C LEU A 89 -11.53 -12.98 -1.64
N HIS A 90 -10.68 -13.60 -2.42
CA HIS A 90 -10.83 -13.66 -3.87
C HIS A 90 -12.17 -14.27 -4.31
N SER A 91 -12.54 -15.43 -3.74
CA SER A 91 -13.77 -16.15 -4.08
C SER A 91 -15.02 -15.34 -3.70
N GLU A 92 -15.03 -14.71 -2.53
CA GLU A 92 -16.15 -13.88 -2.08
C GLU A 92 -16.31 -12.61 -2.92
N LEU A 93 -15.22 -11.93 -3.25
CA LEU A 93 -15.26 -10.79 -4.15
C LEU A 93 -15.79 -11.17 -5.54
N GLN A 94 -15.41 -12.36 -6.03
CA GLN A 94 -15.94 -12.87 -7.30
C GLN A 94 -17.43 -13.15 -7.22
N ARG A 95 -17.91 -13.76 -6.13
CA ARG A 95 -19.33 -14.02 -5.90
C ARG A 95 -20.16 -12.74 -5.78
N MET A 96 -19.61 -11.72 -5.14
CA MET A 96 -20.25 -10.41 -4.96
C MET A 96 -20.18 -9.53 -6.22
N GLY A 97 -19.41 -9.90 -7.23
CA GLY A 97 -19.26 -9.10 -8.45
C GLY A 97 -18.52 -7.78 -8.23
N CYS A 98 -17.68 -7.67 -7.18
CA CYS A 98 -16.93 -6.46 -6.89
C CYS A 98 -15.42 -6.70 -6.89
N GLY A 99 -14.64 -5.65 -7.13
CA GLY A 99 -13.20 -5.63 -6.92
C GLY A 99 -12.87 -5.53 -5.44
N GLY A 100 -11.60 -5.66 -5.10
CA GLY A 100 -11.15 -5.44 -3.73
C GLY A 100 -9.66 -5.28 -3.61
N ALA A 101 -9.25 -4.69 -2.49
CA ALA A 101 -7.86 -4.51 -2.14
C ALA A 101 -7.65 -4.74 -0.65
N LEU A 102 -6.56 -5.41 -0.32
CA LEU A 102 -6.06 -5.56 1.04
C LEU A 102 -4.65 -4.98 1.09
N ALA A 103 -4.40 -4.05 1.97
CA ALA A 103 -3.07 -3.47 2.15
C ALA A 103 -2.78 -3.15 3.61
N GLY A 104 -1.50 -3.19 3.95
CA GLY A 104 -0.92 -2.63 5.16
C GLY A 104 -0.13 -1.35 4.85
N MET A 105 0.57 -0.83 5.86
CA MET A 105 1.41 0.37 5.71
C MET A 105 2.80 0.14 6.29
N PHE A 106 3.81 0.49 5.51
CA PHE A 106 5.22 0.47 5.89
C PHE A 106 5.89 1.79 5.48
N ASN A 107 6.54 2.48 6.43
CA ASN A 107 7.20 3.78 6.21
C ASN A 107 6.31 4.77 5.42
N ASP A 108 5.06 4.95 5.89
CA ASP A 108 4.05 5.84 5.30
C ASP A 108 3.68 5.51 3.83
N ARG A 109 3.96 4.28 3.38
CA ARG A 109 3.62 3.77 2.05
C ARG A 109 2.68 2.57 2.17
N LEU A 110 1.71 2.50 1.28
CA LEU A 110 0.82 1.34 1.20
C LEU A 110 1.55 0.14 0.59
N VAL A 111 1.43 -1.00 1.25
CA VAL A 111 1.91 -2.30 0.78
C VAL A 111 0.69 -3.17 0.51
N TYR A 112 0.39 -3.38 -0.77
CA TYR A 112 -0.73 -4.20 -1.18
C TYR A 112 -0.39 -5.68 -1.06
N LEU A 113 -1.24 -6.42 -0.34
CA LEU A 113 -1.18 -7.87 -0.19
C LEU A 113 -2.12 -8.57 -1.19
N TYR A 114 -3.18 -7.86 -1.58
CA TYR A 114 -4.13 -8.29 -2.59
C TYR A 114 -4.71 -7.07 -3.31
N HIS A 115 -4.94 -7.18 -4.61
CA HIS A 115 -5.65 -6.18 -5.38
C HIS A 115 -6.34 -6.84 -6.59
N SER A 116 -7.60 -6.49 -6.79
CA SER A 116 -8.36 -6.86 -8.00
C SER A 116 -9.38 -5.78 -8.33
N PHE A 117 -9.62 -5.57 -9.60
CA PHE A 117 -10.65 -4.66 -10.12
C PHE A 117 -11.28 -5.26 -11.38
N PHE A 118 -12.34 -4.64 -11.86
CA PHE A 118 -12.96 -5.00 -13.12
C PHE A 118 -12.58 -3.97 -14.18
N GLU A 119 -12.25 -4.46 -15.36
CA GLU A 119 -12.02 -3.64 -16.54
C GLU A 119 -12.64 -4.35 -17.76
N ASN A 120 -13.55 -3.66 -18.45
CA ASN A 120 -14.28 -4.20 -19.61
C ASN A 120 -15.00 -5.55 -19.32
N GLY A 121 -15.56 -5.71 -18.12
CA GLY A 121 -16.22 -6.94 -17.70
C GLY A 121 -15.28 -8.08 -17.30
N HIS A 122 -13.97 -7.87 -17.35
CA HIS A 122 -12.96 -8.84 -16.94
C HIS A 122 -12.35 -8.46 -15.61
N ARG A 123 -12.15 -9.45 -14.74
CA ARG A 123 -11.43 -9.24 -13.50
C ARG A 123 -9.93 -9.25 -13.78
N ILE A 124 -9.29 -8.16 -13.38
CA ILE A 124 -7.84 -8.02 -13.41
C ILE A 124 -7.32 -8.06 -11.98
N SER A 125 -6.35 -8.94 -11.72
CA SER A 125 -5.57 -8.93 -10.48
C SER A 125 -4.17 -8.48 -10.84
N SER A 126 -3.76 -7.32 -10.37
CA SER A 126 -2.46 -6.75 -10.72
C SER A 126 -1.70 -6.27 -9.47
N LEU A 127 -0.45 -6.66 -9.41
CA LEU A 127 0.59 -6.08 -8.58
C LEU A 127 1.87 -6.00 -9.42
N PRO A 128 2.70 -4.98 -9.32
CA PRO A 128 2.55 -3.82 -8.43
C PRO A 128 1.54 -2.79 -8.94
N LEU A 129 0.93 -2.07 -8.02
CA LEU A 129 0.13 -0.88 -8.35
C LEU A 129 1.03 0.34 -8.47
N PRO A 130 0.70 1.28 -9.36
CA PRO A 130 1.37 2.58 -9.39
C PRO A 130 1.21 3.29 -8.04
N GLU A 131 2.22 4.05 -7.64
CA GLU A 131 2.17 4.82 -6.40
C GLU A 131 1.01 5.82 -6.46
N GLN A 132 0.06 5.66 -5.55
CA GLN A 132 -1.08 6.55 -5.41
C GLN A 132 -0.83 7.54 -4.27
N ALA A 133 -1.38 8.75 -4.42
CA ALA A 133 -1.42 9.71 -3.33
C ALA A 133 -2.17 9.12 -2.13
N LEU A 134 -1.60 9.22 -0.93
CA LEU A 134 -2.26 8.72 0.30
C LEU A 134 -3.63 9.34 0.50
N SER A 135 -3.76 10.62 0.15
CA SER A 135 -5.02 11.38 0.20
C SER A 135 -6.12 10.84 -0.72
N HIS A 136 -5.79 10.03 -1.74
CA HIS A 136 -6.75 9.34 -2.61
C HIS A 136 -7.23 8.00 -2.03
N SER A 137 -6.49 7.42 -1.11
CA SER A 137 -6.75 6.06 -0.65
C SER A 137 -7.63 6.04 0.61
N ASN A 138 -8.77 5.33 0.56
CA ASN A 138 -9.52 4.98 1.75
C ASN A 138 -8.74 4.03 2.67
N ILE A 139 -7.94 3.15 2.10
CA ILE A 139 -7.06 2.26 2.88
C ILE A 139 -6.07 3.08 3.71
N ALA A 140 -5.40 4.08 3.12
CA ALA A 140 -4.49 4.95 3.86
C ALA A 140 -5.22 5.72 4.97
N LEU A 141 -6.39 6.31 4.65
CA LEU A 141 -7.21 7.03 5.62
C LEU A 141 -7.58 6.14 6.82
N VAL A 142 -8.08 4.94 6.54
CA VAL A 142 -8.50 3.98 7.57
C VAL A 142 -7.31 3.54 8.44
N ILE A 143 -6.19 3.14 7.83
CA ILE A 143 -5.00 2.69 8.56
C ILE A 143 -4.44 3.82 9.43
N LEU A 144 -4.27 5.02 8.87
CA LEU A 144 -3.72 6.16 9.60
C LEU A 144 -4.64 6.59 10.76
N SER A 145 -5.97 6.61 10.52
CA SER A 145 -6.94 6.98 11.55
C SER A 145 -6.98 5.98 12.73
N VAL A 146 -6.86 4.69 12.44
CA VAL A 146 -6.81 3.66 13.49
C VAL A 146 -5.47 3.66 14.23
N ARG A 147 -4.37 3.77 13.49
CA ARG A 147 -3.01 3.65 14.05
C ARG A 147 -2.57 4.87 14.85
N TYR A 148 -2.91 6.06 14.38
CA TYR A 148 -2.39 7.32 14.95
C TYR A 148 -3.48 8.25 15.47
N GLY A 149 -4.76 7.91 15.31
CA GLY A 149 -5.89 8.76 15.62
C GLY A 149 -6.22 9.76 14.50
N ALA A 150 -7.41 10.35 14.59
CA ALA A 150 -7.95 11.21 13.52
C ALA A 150 -7.12 12.48 13.26
N GLU A 151 -6.61 13.13 14.31
CA GLU A 151 -5.84 14.38 14.17
C GLU A 151 -4.52 14.12 13.41
N ARG A 152 -3.80 13.09 13.79
CA ARG A 152 -2.53 12.76 13.12
C ARG A 152 -2.77 12.25 11.69
N ALA A 153 -3.80 11.46 11.46
CA ALA A 153 -4.23 11.05 10.11
C ALA A 153 -4.56 12.27 9.24
N ARG A 154 -5.27 13.25 9.80
CA ARG A 154 -5.60 14.52 9.13
C ARG A 154 -4.34 15.25 8.70
N GLU A 155 -3.39 15.46 9.62
CA GLU A 155 -2.11 16.12 9.31
C GLU A 155 -1.37 15.44 8.16
N MET A 156 -1.20 14.12 8.22
CA MET A 156 -0.47 13.35 7.22
C MET A 156 -1.15 13.39 5.84
N LEU A 157 -2.47 13.20 5.81
CA LEU A 157 -3.22 13.21 4.54
C LEU A 157 -3.29 14.62 3.93
N LEU A 158 -3.40 15.67 4.75
CA LEU A 158 -3.36 17.05 4.26
C LEU A 158 -1.96 17.43 3.78
N ALA A 159 -0.90 16.97 4.42
CA ALA A 159 0.47 17.17 3.93
C ALA A 159 0.67 16.54 2.54
N ASP A 160 0.12 15.33 2.31
CA ASP A 160 0.14 14.70 1.00
C ASP A 160 -0.67 15.50 -0.05
N VAL A 161 -1.82 16.08 0.34
CA VAL A 161 -2.59 16.99 -0.53
C VAL A 161 -1.78 18.22 -0.93
N GLU A 162 -1.14 18.88 0.04
CA GLU A 162 -0.33 20.07 -0.20
C GLU A 162 0.88 19.79 -1.10
N ALA A 163 1.50 18.62 -0.95
CA ALA A 163 2.66 18.21 -1.74
C ALA A 163 2.32 17.88 -3.21
N ARG A 164 1.10 17.38 -3.47
CA ARG A 164 0.76 16.79 -4.77
C ARG A 164 -0.26 17.57 -5.60
N PHE A 165 -1.03 18.48 -5.00
CA PHE A 165 -2.11 19.18 -5.66
C PHE A 165 -1.98 20.70 -5.57
N THR A 166 -2.52 21.42 -6.56
CA THR A 166 -2.53 22.89 -6.62
C THR A 166 -3.92 23.42 -6.97
N GLY A 167 -4.18 24.69 -6.70
CA GLY A 167 -5.41 25.40 -7.08
C GLY A 167 -6.69 24.71 -6.58
N THR A 168 -7.73 24.73 -7.38
CA THR A 168 -9.06 24.16 -7.04
C THR A 168 -9.05 22.65 -6.81
N ALA A 169 -8.10 21.92 -7.41
CA ALA A 169 -7.94 20.49 -7.16
C ALA A 169 -7.47 20.23 -5.73
N ARG A 170 -6.57 21.06 -5.19
CA ARG A 170 -6.12 21.00 -3.80
C ARG A 170 -7.29 21.22 -2.83
N GLU A 171 -8.09 22.25 -3.04
CA GLU A 171 -9.23 22.56 -2.18
C GLU A 171 -10.28 21.44 -2.18
N ARG A 172 -10.65 20.94 -3.35
CA ARG A 172 -11.57 19.80 -3.47
C ARG A 172 -11.05 18.57 -2.73
N ARG A 173 -9.75 18.26 -2.89
CA ARG A 173 -9.12 17.12 -2.23
C ARG A 173 -9.06 17.29 -0.73
N ARG A 174 -8.68 18.47 -0.25
CA ARG A 174 -8.68 18.84 1.16
C ARG A 174 -10.05 18.61 1.80
N ASN A 175 -11.09 19.16 1.22
CA ASN A 175 -12.47 19.01 1.73
C ASN A 175 -12.92 17.54 1.72
N SER A 176 -12.56 16.78 0.68
CA SER A 176 -12.85 15.35 0.60
C SER A 176 -12.14 14.56 1.72
N VAL A 177 -10.89 14.86 2.02
CA VAL A 177 -10.13 14.20 3.12
C VAL A 177 -10.79 14.50 4.46
N LEU A 178 -11.10 15.77 4.75
CA LEU A 178 -11.72 16.17 6.01
C LEU A 178 -13.06 15.47 6.25
N ARG A 179 -13.95 15.52 5.25
CA ARG A 179 -15.24 14.85 5.32
C ARG A 179 -15.09 13.35 5.56
N ARG A 180 -14.24 12.65 4.82
CA ARG A 180 -14.05 11.20 4.96
C ARG A 180 -13.48 10.79 6.33
N ILE A 181 -12.62 11.62 6.94
CA ILE A 181 -12.13 11.37 8.30
C ILE A 181 -13.29 11.47 9.31
N GLU A 182 -14.14 12.50 9.21
CA GLU A 182 -15.30 12.67 10.08
C GLU A 182 -16.31 11.52 9.92
N GLU A 183 -16.59 11.12 8.68
CA GLU A 183 -17.43 9.97 8.38
C GLU A 183 -16.84 8.67 8.97
N PHE A 184 -15.54 8.44 8.81
CA PHE A 184 -14.87 7.26 9.38
C PHE A 184 -14.92 7.25 10.92
N GLN A 185 -14.78 8.38 11.58
CA GLN A 185 -14.89 8.46 13.04
C GLN A 185 -16.27 8.03 13.53
N ARG A 186 -17.33 8.42 12.81
CA ARG A 186 -18.72 8.10 13.12
C ARG A 186 -19.09 6.65 12.77
N ASP A 187 -18.75 6.22 11.55
CA ASP A 187 -19.29 5.00 10.94
C ASP A 187 -18.33 3.80 11.00
N ARG A 188 -17.07 4.04 11.36
CA ARG A 188 -15.99 3.03 11.47
C ARG A 188 -15.68 2.29 10.17
N HIS A 189 -16.11 2.85 9.05
CA HIS A 189 -15.73 2.48 7.69
C HIS A 189 -15.61 3.76 6.86
N ALA A 190 -14.84 3.71 5.76
CA ALA A 190 -14.69 4.83 4.85
C ALA A 190 -15.38 4.51 3.52
N VAL A 191 -16.19 5.44 3.02
CA VAL A 191 -16.81 5.36 1.70
C VAL A 191 -16.32 6.53 0.86
N TRP A 192 -16.04 6.26 -0.39
CA TRP A 192 -15.71 7.29 -1.37
C TRP A 192 -16.37 6.96 -2.70
N HIS A 193 -16.86 7.99 -3.38
CA HIS A 193 -17.37 7.90 -4.74
C HIS A 193 -16.56 8.85 -5.62
N ASP A 194 -16.22 8.42 -6.82
CA ASP A 194 -15.62 9.29 -7.81
C ASP A 194 -16.65 9.87 -8.79
N ASP A 195 -16.20 10.82 -9.60
CA ASP A 195 -17.06 11.48 -10.60
C ASP A 195 -17.40 10.55 -11.79
N SER A 196 -16.78 9.36 -11.87
CA SER A 196 -17.00 8.37 -12.92
C SER A 196 -18.00 7.28 -12.52
N GLY A 197 -18.63 7.41 -11.34
CA GLY A 197 -19.60 6.43 -10.84
C GLY A 197 -18.96 5.17 -10.25
N HIS A 198 -17.73 5.26 -9.76
CA HIS A 198 -17.14 4.18 -8.98
C HIS A 198 -17.22 4.48 -7.48
N TRP A 199 -17.38 3.43 -6.71
CA TRP A 199 -17.35 3.53 -5.25
C TRP A 199 -16.23 2.67 -4.66
N ASN A 200 -15.73 3.12 -3.51
CA ASN A 200 -14.74 2.42 -2.71
C ASN A 200 -15.21 2.42 -1.25
N LEU A 201 -15.45 1.23 -0.69
CA LEU A 201 -15.82 1.00 0.70
C LEU A 201 -14.66 0.32 1.42
N CYS A 202 -14.17 0.88 2.51
CA CYS A 202 -13.01 0.36 3.23
C CYS A 202 -13.28 0.13 4.71
N PHE A 203 -12.89 -1.03 5.21
CA PHE A 203 -12.96 -1.41 6.62
C PHE A 203 -11.54 -1.61 7.20
N PRO A 204 -11.33 -1.26 8.49
CA PRO A 204 -10.10 -1.62 9.19
C PRO A 204 -10.10 -3.10 9.58
N LEU A 205 -8.95 -3.74 9.40
CA LEU A 205 -8.65 -5.05 9.97
C LEU A 205 -7.45 -4.92 10.90
N MET A 206 -7.43 -5.68 12.00
CA MET A 206 -6.35 -5.65 13.00
C MET A 206 -6.00 -7.06 13.41
N ASP A 207 -4.70 -7.36 13.53
CA ASP A 207 -4.18 -8.63 14.08
C ASP A 207 -3.62 -8.48 15.51
N GLY A 208 -3.90 -7.36 16.16
CA GLY A 208 -3.36 -6.99 17.48
C GLY A 208 -2.11 -6.09 17.41
N VAL A 209 -1.32 -6.17 16.36
CA VAL A 209 -0.08 -5.39 16.15
C VAL A 209 -0.17 -4.50 14.92
N GLN A 210 -0.65 -5.05 13.83
CA GLN A 210 -0.74 -4.37 12.54
C GLN A 210 -2.18 -3.95 12.24
N VAL A 211 -2.30 -2.85 11.51
CA VAL A 211 -3.57 -2.38 10.95
C VAL A 211 -3.50 -2.52 9.45
N TYR A 212 -4.51 -3.17 8.88
CA TYR A 212 -4.72 -3.30 7.44
C TYR A 212 -6.01 -2.59 7.04
N GLY A 213 -6.10 -2.19 5.79
CA GLY A 213 -7.35 -1.75 5.18
C GLY A 213 -7.83 -2.79 4.18
N LEU A 214 -9.09 -3.23 4.33
CA LEU A 214 -9.79 -4.05 3.36
C LEU A 214 -10.78 -3.20 2.61
N SER A 215 -10.53 -3.02 1.32
CA SER A 215 -11.35 -2.20 0.43
C SER A 215 -12.14 -3.06 -0.54
N PHE A 216 -13.37 -2.64 -0.80
CA PHE A 216 -14.25 -3.16 -1.84
C PHE A 216 -14.46 -2.08 -2.89
N LEU A 217 -14.49 -2.47 -4.15
CA LEU A 217 -14.52 -1.58 -5.31
C LEU A 217 -15.65 -2.00 -6.23
N GLY A 218 -16.44 -1.06 -6.67
CA GLY A 218 -17.55 -1.35 -7.60
C GLY A 218 -18.01 -0.12 -8.34
N GLU A 219 -19.03 -0.31 -9.20
CA GLU A 219 -19.62 0.71 -10.04
C GLU A 219 -21.04 1.04 -9.55
N GLY A 220 -21.49 2.25 -9.83
CA GLY A 220 -22.80 2.77 -9.49
C GLY A 220 -22.75 3.96 -8.52
N ASP A 221 -23.81 4.74 -8.52
CA ASP A 221 -23.93 5.95 -7.70
C ASP A 221 -24.06 5.65 -6.19
N ARG A 222 -24.47 4.43 -5.85
CA ARG A 222 -24.67 3.98 -4.47
C ARG A 222 -24.32 2.51 -4.33
N ILE A 223 -23.84 2.14 -3.15
CA ILE A 223 -23.66 0.75 -2.76
C ILE A 223 -25.03 0.18 -2.38
N ALA A 224 -25.46 -0.88 -3.04
CA ALA A 224 -26.70 -1.57 -2.69
C ALA A 224 -26.67 -2.05 -1.22
N PRO A 225 -27.76 -1.92 -0.44
CA PRO A 225 -27.76 -2.31 0.97
C PRO A 225 -27.34 -3.75 1.22
N GLU A 226 -27.76 -4.67 0.37
CA GLU A 226 -27.41 -6.09 0.42
C GLU A 226 -25.90 -6.29 0.20
N LEU A 227 -25.31 -5.58 -0.77
CA LEU A 227 -23.87 -5.64 -1.06
C LEU A 227 -23.06 -5.04 0.11
N PHE A 228 -23.51 -3.93 0.70
CA PHE A 228 -22.91 -3.35 1.89
C PHE A 228 -22.86 -4.36 3.05
N LEU A 229 -23.98 -5.05 3.31
CA LEU A 229 -24.04 -6.08 4.34
C LEU A 229 -23.08 -7.25 4.06
N GLN A 230 -23.00 -7.69 2.81
CA GLN A 230 -22.04 -8.74 2.41
C GLN A 230 -20.60 -8.30 2.59
N CYS A 231 -20.23 -7.09 2.19
CA CYS A 231 -18.91 -6.52 2.41
C CYS A 231 -18.55 -6.40 3.90
N SER A 232 -19.51 -5.93 4.71
CA SER A 232 -19.35 -5.80 6.15
C SER A 232 -19.17 -7.17 6.84
N ALA A 233 -19.94 -8.17 6.45
CA ALA A 233 -19.84 -9.54 6.95
C ALA A 233 -18.48 -10.16 6.59
N LEU A 234 -18.02 -9.99 5.35
CA LEU A 234 -16.71 -10.48 4.92
C LEU A 234 -15.57 -9.80 5.68
N ALA A 235 -15.66 -8.48 5.90
CA ALA A 235 -14.67 -7.76 6.70
C ALA A 235 -14.63 -8.25 8.16
N ALA A 236 -15.77 -8.55 8.76
CA ALA A 236 -15.86 -9.12 10.11
C ALA A 236 -15.23 -10.53 10.18
N ASP A 237 -15.49 -11.35 9.18
CA ASP A 237 -14.95 -12.68 9.05
C ASP A 237 -13.42 -12.68 8.88
N MET A 238 -12.91 -11.82 8.00
CA MET A 238 -11.46 -11.62 7.82
C MET A 238 -10.77 -11.15 9.11
N ARG A 239 -11.43 -10.28 9.91
CA ARG A 239 -10.95 -9.92 11.25
C ARG A 239 -10.85 -11.13 12.17
N GLY A 240 -11.87 -12.01 12.15
CA GLY A 240 -11.88 -13.24 12.94
C GLY A 240 -10.76 -14.22 12.57
N ILE A 241 -10.36 -14.25 11.29
CA ILE A 241 -9.23 -15.07 10.83
C ILE A 241 -7.90 -14.49 11.36
N LEU A 242 -7.73 -13.17 11.31
CA LEU A 242 -6.52 -12.50 11.81
C LEU A 242 -6.35 -12.64 13.33
N ALA A 243 -7.42 -12.50 14.08
CA ALA A 243 -7.40 -12.59 15.54
C ALA A 243 -7.04 -14.00 16.08
N LYS A 244 -7.09 -15.03 15.24
CA LYS A 244 -6.76 -16.42 15.60
C LYS A 244 -5.32 -16.81 15.27
N GLN A 245 -4.52 -15.90 14.74
CA GLN A 245 -3.09 -16.14 14.54
C GLN A 245 -2.38 -16.02 15.91
N PRO A 246 -1.55 -17.02 16.28
CA PRO A 246 -0.86 -17.06 17.57
C PRO A 246 0.18 -15.93 17.68
#